data_dc1020f03a00fed0c88a1df3d0c59b75
#
_entry.id   dc1020f03a00fed0c88a1df3d0c59b75
#
_cell.length_a   1.000
_cell.length_b   1.000
_cell.length_c   1.000
_cell.angle_alpha   90.00
_cell.angle_beta   90.00
_cell.angle_gamma   90.00
#
_symmetry.space_group_name_H-M   'P 1'
#
loop_
_entity.id
_entity.type
_entity.pdbx_description
1 polymer ?
#
loop_
_entity_poly.entity_id
_entity_poly.type
_entity_poly.pdbx_seq_one_letter_code
_entity_poly.pdbx_strand_id
1 'polypeptide(L)'
;MRLEVSQNLHRAFVLLIGLTLTLSACATGPEVDLRIHESDRGAVYVERIPDRSFRAAHPVTLSTDTMARVLRGVVVQENRGLLGNMIIGRPEAVRAFRDEDIQFLAPLLAEGLTRAASDQQVGFRVVQPGMSELTKGSLYVYGQSLYLTVPWLIPLSGNGA
;
A
#
# COMPACT_ATOMS: atom_id res chain seq x y z
N MET A 1 20.73 -32.32 47.99
CA MET A 1 20.87 -32.47 46.53
C MET A 1 19.54 -32.47 45.75
N ARG A 2 18.36 -32.65 46.36
CA ARG A 2 17.05 -32.58 45.66
C ARG A 2 16.43 -31.17 45.57
N LEU A 3 16.81 -30.23 46.40
CA LEU A 3 16.23 -28.90 46.46
C LEU A 3 16.79 -27.94 45.40
N GLU A 4 18.04 -28.08 45.00
CA GLU A 4 18.67 -27.20 43.97
C GLU A 4 18.17 -27.50 42.56
N VAL A 5 17.84 -28.74 42.25
CA VAL A 5 17.31 -29.15 40.93
C VAL A 5 15.92 -28.55 40.72
N SER A 6 15.10 -28.44 41.76
CA SER A 6 13.75 -27.86 41.69
C SER A 6 13.80 -26.34 41.44
N GLN A 7 14.72 -25.63 42.08
CA GLN A 7 14.85 -24.19 41.90
C GLN A 7 15.37 -23.79 40.50
N ASN A 8 16.30 -24.60 39.97
CA ASN A 8 16.81 -24.36 38.61
C ASN A 8 15.78 -24.67 37.54
N LEU A 9 14.93 -25.68 37.76
CA LEU A 9 13.83 -26.02 36.87
C LEU A 9 12.77 -24.90 36.84
N HIS A 10 12.42 -24.31 37.99
CA HIS A 10 11.50 -23.18 38.08
C HIS A 10 12.03 -21.93 37.41
N ARG A 11 13.34 -21.63 37.59
CA ARG A 11 14.00 -20.51 36.93
C ARG A 11 14.04 -20.67 35.41
N ALA A 12 14.34 -21.87 34.94
CA ALA A 12 14.32 -22.17 33.50
C ALA A 12 12.93 -22.07 32.91
N PHE A 13 11.89 -22.49 33.64
CA PHE A 13 10.49 -22.40 33.16
C PHE A 13 9.98 -20.98 33.13
N VAL A 14 10.33 -20.14 34.11
CA VAL A 14 9.98 -18.71 34.12
C VAL A 14 10.68 -17.94 33.01
N LEU A 15 11.96 -18.26 32.74
CA LEU A 15 12.71 -17.66 31.62
C LEU A 15 12.15 -18.09 30.26
N LEU A 16 11.70 -19.32 30.12
CA LEU A 16 11.08 -19.83 28.87
C LEU A 16 9.71 -19.16 28.60
N ILE A 17 8.89 -18.96 29.64
CA ILE A 17 7.61 -18.25 29.53
C ILE A 17 7.83 -16.77 29.24
N GLY A 18 8.83 -16.13 29.85
CA GLY A 18 9.19 -14.74 29.56
C GLY A 18 9.64 -14.50 28.12
N LEU A 19 10.34 -15.45 27.52
CA LEU A 19 10.84 -15.36 26.14
C LEU A 19 9.72 -15.56 25.09
N THR A 20 8.67 -16.32 25.40
CA THR A 20 7.54 -16.53 24.47
C THR A 20 6.58 -15.34 24.40
N LEU A 21 6.53 -14.48 25.40
CA LEU A 21 5.67 -13.28 25.41
C LEU A 21 6.21 -12.11 24.58
N THR A 22 7.48 -12.10 24.20
CA THR A 22 8.08 -10.97 23.47
C THR A 22 7.98 -11.08 21.94
N LEU A 23 7.44 -12.17 21.40
CA LEU A 23 7.33 -12.42 19.95
C LEU A 23 6.00 -11.97 19.34
N SER A 24 5.12 -11.31 20.10
CA SER A 24 3.93 -10.66 19.54
C SER A 24 4.28 -9.27 18.99
N ALA A 25 5.23 -9.20 18.06
CA ALA A 25 5.38 -8.05 17.20
C ALA A 25 4.18 -8.05 16.26
N CYS A 26 3.12 -7.36 16.64
CA CYS A 26 2.01 -7.05 15.77
C CYS A 26 2.57 -6.34 14.53
N ALA A 27 2.54 -7.01 13.38
CA ALA A 27 2.67 -6.36 12.09
C ALA A 27 1.46 -5.41 11.97
N THR A 28 1.60 -4.18 12.44
CA THR A 28 0.60 -3.13 12.26
C THR A 28 0.63 -2.70 10.81
N GLY A 29 -0.17 -3.37 9.97
CA GLY A 29 -0.57 -2.82 8.69
C GLY A 29 -1.35 -1.51 8.91
N PRO A 30 -1.58 -0.70 7.86
CA PRO A 30 -2.39 0.49 7.99
C PRO A 30 -3.77 0.13 8.55
N GLU A 31 -4.22 0.91 9.53
CA GLU A 31 -5.54 0.72 10.14
C GLU A 31 -6.61 1.12 9.14
N VAL A 32 -7.33 0.13 8.62
CA VAL A 32 -8.45 0.34 7.68
C VAL A 32 -9.67 0.76 8.47
N ASP A 33 -10.07 2.03 8.32
CA ASP A 33 -11.23 2.59 9.01
C ASP A 33 -12.55 2.25 8.29
N LEU A 34 -12.52 2.23 6.94
CA LEU A 34 -13.71 1.95 6.13
C LEU A 34 -13.33 1.19 4.86
N ARG A 35 -14.02 0.08 4.61
CA ARG A 35 -13.89 -0.67 3.36
C ARG A 35 -14.95 -0.20 2.37
N ILE A 36 -14.51 0.32 1.21
CA ILE A 36 -15.38 0.74 0.10
C ILE A 36 -15.76 -0.48 -0.74
N HIS A 37 -14.77 -1.30 -1.11
CA HIS A 37 -14.94 -2.50 -1.91
C HIS A 37 -13.86 -3.52 -1.61
N GLU A 38 -14.21 -4.80 -1.70
CA GLU A 38 -13.25 -5.91 -1.66
C GLU A 38 -13.74 -7.07 -2.52
N SER A 39 -12.85 -7.60 -3.36
CA SER A 39 -13.07 -8.75 -4.22
C SER A 39 -11.72 -9.42 -4.54
N ASP A 40 -11.76 -10.56 -5.23
CA ASP A 40 -10.56 -11.23 -5.73
C ASP A 40 -9.75 -10.37 -6.69
N ARG A 41 -10.40 -9.44 -7.38
CA ARG A 41 -9.78 -8.48 -8.29
C ARG A 41 -9.00 -7.38 -7.56
N GLY A 42 -9.41 -7.03 -6.35
CA GLY A 42 -8.77 -5.97 -5.59
C GLY A 42 -9.64 -5.40 -4.48
N ALA A 43 -9.13 -4.37 -3.82
CA ALA A 43 -9.85 -3.66 -2.77
C ALA A 43 -9.60 -2.16 -2.85
N VAL A 44 -10.59 -1.39 -2.38
CA VAL A 44 -10.49 0.04 -2.11
C VAL A 44 -11.01 0.29 -0.71
N TYR A 45 -10.27 1.04 0.07
CA TYR A 45 -10.56 1.30 1.47
C TYR A 45 -10.11 2.70 1.88
N VAL A 46 -10.66 3.18 2.98
CA VAL A 46 -10.23 4.42 3.64
C VAL A 46 -9.39 4.04 4.85
N GLU A 47 -8.23 4.64 4.97
CA GLU A 47 -7.27 4.40 6.05
C GLU A 47 -6.72 5.71 6.59
N ARG A 48 -6.17 5.71 7.79
CA ARG A 48 -5.57 6.89 8.39
C ARG A 48 -4.26 7.27 7.71
N ILE A 49 -4.05 8.56 7.52
CA ILE A 49 -2.77 9.10 7.08
C ILE A 49 -1.76 8.88 8.24
N PRO A 50 -0.56 8.31 7.95
CA PRO A 50 0.43 8.00 8.98
C PRO A 50 0.87 9.24 9.79
N ASP A 51 1.00 10.39 9.12
CA ASP A 51 1.29 11.66 9.80
C ASP A 51 0.01 12.22 10.42
N ARG A 52 -0.11 12.09 11.73
CA ARG A 52 -1.27 12.57 12.50
C ARG A 52 -1.43 14.08 12.51
N SER A 53 -0.40 14.85 12.17
CA SER A 53 -0.47 16.32 12.07
C SER A 53 -1.02 16.78 10.71
N PHE A 54 -0.95 15.93 9.70
CA PHE A 54 -1.39 16.24 8.34
C PHE A 54 -2.92 16.27 8.24
N ARG A 55 -3.44 17.18 7.42
CA ARG A 55 -4.88 17.31 7.13
C ARG A 55 -5.09 17.41 5.62
N ALA A 56 -5.72 16.41 5.06
CA ALA A 56 -6.18 16.41 3.68
C ALA A 56 -7.41 17.32 3.51
N ALA A 57 -7.69 17.71 2.28
CA ALA A 57 -8.86 18.50 1.93
C ALA A 57 -10.13 17.63 1.72
N HIS A 58 -10.26 16.53 2.49
CA HIS A 58 -11.41 15.63 2.43
C HIS A 58 -12.58 16.12 3.29
N PRO A 59 -13.83 15.74 2.92
CA PRO A 59 -14.26 14.97 1.75
C PRO A 59 -14.20 15.79 0.46
N VAL A 60 -13.93 15.12 -0.68
CA VAL A 60 -13.92 15.74 -2.02
C VAL A 60 -14.73 14.90 -2.99
N THR A 61 -15.58 15.56 -3.77
CA THR A 61 -16.37 14.91 -4.83
C THR A 61 -15.69 15.09 -6.17
N LEU A 62 -15.24 13.98 -6.76
CA LEU A 62 -14.73 13.92 -8.13
C LEU A 62 -15.62 12.99 -8.94
N SER A 63 -15.86 13.35 -10.23
CA SER A 63 -16.57 12.42 -11.11
C SER A 63 -15.71 11.20 -11.45
N THR A 64 -16.33 10.06 -11.69
CA THR A 64 -15.67 8.85 -12.17
C THR A 64 -14.82 9.12 -13.42
N ASP A 65 -15.34 9.92 -14.37
CA ASP A 65 -14.62 10.28 -15.58
C ASP A 65 -13.35 11.11 -15.31
N THR A 66 -13.43 12.01 -14.34
CA THR A 66 -12.25 12.79 -13.93
C THR A 66 -11.20 11.88 -13.29
N MET A 67 -11.61 10.99 -12.40
CA MET A 67 -10.71 10.00 -11.79
C MET A 67 -10.11 9.07 -12.85
N ALA A 68 -10.90 8.60 -13.80
CA ALA A 68 -10.41 7.76 -14.90
C ALA A 68 -9.36 8.50 -15.76
N ARG A 69 -9.55 9.80 -16.04
CA ARG A 69 -8.54 10.60 -16.76
C ARG A 69 -7.26 10.76 -15.96
N VAL A 70 -7.35 10.99 -14.66
CA VAL A 70 -6.19 11.06 -13.78
C VAL A 70 -5.39 9.76 -13.83
N LEU A 71 -6.04 8.61 -13.63
CA LEU A 71 -5.39 7.30 -13.65
C LEU A 71 -4.73 6.98 -15.00
N ARG A 72 -5.35 7.36 -16.14
CA ARG A 72 -4.75 7.20 -17.47
C ARG A 72 -3.47 8.03 -17.66
N GLY A 73 -3.39 9.18 -17.00
CA GLY A 73 -2.24 10.06 -17.05
C GLY A 73 -1.06 9.61 -16.17
N VAL A 74 -1.24 8.62 -15.32
CA VAL A 74 -0.16 8.12 -14.44
C VAL A 74 0.79 7.25 -15.26
N VAL A 75 2.01 7.74 -15.42
CA VAL A 75 3.09 7.01 -16.07
C VAL A 75 4.19 6.72 -15.07
N VAL A 76 4.82 5.59 -15.24
CA VAL A 76 5.94 5.13 -14.42
C VAL A 76 7.16 5.03 -15.31
N GLN A 77 8.27 5.54 -14.84
CA GLN A 77 9.55 5.46 -15.53
C GLN A 77 10.61 4.92 -14.56
N GLU A 78 11.32 3.89 -14.97
CA GLU A 78 12.39 3.33 -14.16
C GLU A 78 13.53 4.37 -14.02
N ASN A 79 14.00 4.59 -12.82
CA ASN A 79 15.17 5.44 -12.58
C ASN A 79 16.44 4.60 -12.53
N ARG A 80 17.16 4.51 -13.66
CA ARG A 80 18.41 3.73 -13.76
C ARG A 80 19.66 4.52 -13.33
N GLY A 81 19.46 5.76 -12.84
CA GLY A 81 20.57 6.65 -12.52
C GLY A 81 21.34 7.14 -13.77
N LEU A 82 22.32 8.02 -13.54
CA LEU A 82 23.06 8.67 -14.64
C LEU A 82 23.83 7.66 -15.49
N LEU A 83 24.53 6.71 -14.87
CA LEU A 83 25.36 5.71 -15.58
C LEU A 83 24.51 4.72 -16.36
N GLY A 84 23.39 4.24 -15.79
CA GLY A 84 22.49 3.34 -16.48
C GLY A 84 21.84 4.00 -17.70
N ASN A 85 21.44 5.26 -17.60
CA ASN A 85 20.85 6.02 -18.69
C ASN A 85 21.85 6.32 -19.82
N MET A 86 23.15 6.45 -19.52
CA MET A 86 24.20 6.64 -20.54
C MET A 86 24.54 5.36 -21.30
N ILE A 87 24.44 4.20 -20.67
CA ILE A 87 24.85 2.91 -21.28
C ILE A 87 23.67 2.25 -22.01
N ILE A 88 22.47 2.29 -21.44
CA ILE A 88 21.31 1.52 -21.93
C ILE A 88 20.23 2.45 -22.55
N GLY A 89 20.39 3.77 -22.39
CA GLY A 89 19.39 4.74 -22.80
C GLY A 89 18.33 5.00 -21.70
N ARG A 90 17.50 6.01 -21.93
CA ARG A 90 16.39 6.33 -21.00
C ARG A 90 15.31 5.26 -21.15
N PRO A 91 14.83 4.68 -20.05
CA PRO A 91 13.72 3.75 -20.10
C PRO A 91 12.45 4.44 -20.60
N GLU A 92 11.64 3.71 -21.34
CA GLU A 92 10.34 4.20 -21.81
C GLU A 92 9.40 4.36 -20.63
N ALA A 93 8.60 5.44 -20.66
CA ALA A 93 7.55 5.66 -19.68
C ALA A 93 6.37 4.73 -19.98
N VAL A 94 5.97 3.91 -19.02
CA VAL A 94 4.87 2.95 -19.15
C VAL A 94 3.69 3.42 -18.30
N ARG A 95 2.46 3.23 -18.80
CA ARG A 95 1.26 3.53 -18.01
C ARG A 95 1.22 2.65 -16.75
N ALA A 96 0.95 3.27 -15.61
CA ALA A 96 0.88 2.57 -14.33
C ALA A 96 -0.36 1.66 -14.22
N PHE A 97 -1.43 2.00 -14.93
CA PHE A 97 -2.71 1.29 -14.89
C PHE A 97 -3.17 0.90 -16.28
N ARG A 98 -3.68 -0.32 -16.41
CA ARG A 98 -4.35 -0.78 -17.63
C ARG A 98 -5.79 -0.23 -17.68
N ASP A 99 -6.39 -0.18 -18.85
CA ASP A 99 -7.74 0.35 -19.00
C ASP A 99 -8.80 -0.41 -18.17
N GLU A 100 -8.61 -1.71 -17.99
CA GLU A 100 -9.44 -2.55 -17.12
C GLU A 100 -9.31 -2.18 -15.64
N ASP A 101 -8.10 -1.88 -15.17
CA ASP A 101 -7.84 -1.47 -13.80
C ASP A 101 -8.42 -0.08 -13.55
N ILE A 102 -8.36 0.81 -14.54
CA ILE A 102 -8.96 2.14 -14.48
C ILE A 102 -10.49 2.04 -14.37
N GLN A 103 -11.12 1.19 -15.19
CA GLN A 103 -12.58 0.95 -15.13
C GLN A 103 -13.01 0.43 -13.76
N PHE A 104 -12.20 -0.41 -13.13
CA PHE A 104 -12.47 -0.94 -11.80
C PHE A 104 -12.23 0.11 -10.70
N LEU A 105 -11.09 0.78 -10.73
CA LEU A 105 -10.66 1.68 -9.64
C LEU A 105 -11.36 3.03 -9.67
N ALA A 106 -11.61 3.63 -10.84
CA ALA A 106 -12.06 5.01 -10.93
C ALA A 106 -13.35 5.31 -10.15
N PRO A 107 -14.43 4.52 -10.25
CA PRO A 107 -15.63 4.76 -9.48
C PRO A 107 -15.41 4.57 -7.98
N LEU A 108 -14.65 3.55 -7.59
CA LEU A 108 -14.40 3.21 -6.19
C LEU A 108 -13.51 4.25 -5.48
N LEU A 109 -12.48 4.76 -6.19
CA LEU A 109 -11.60 5.81 -5.67
C LEU A 109 -12.35 7.15 -5.53
N ALA A 110 -13.21 7.49 -6.51
CA ALA A 110 -14.06 8.66 -6.43
C ALA A 110 -15.02 8.59 -5.22
N GLU A 111 -15.63 7.42 -4.98
CA GLU A 111 -16.45 7.18 -3.79
C GLU A 111 -15.62 7.29 -2.50
N GLY A 112 -14.43 6.68 -2.46
CA GLY A 112 -13.53 6.74 -1.33
C GLY A 112 -13.19 8.18 -0.93
N LEU A 113 -12.86 9.05 -1.89
CA LEU A 113 -12.56 10.47 -1.65
C LEU A 113 -13.75 11.25 -1.07
N THR A 114 -14.97 10.87 -1.44
CA THR A 114 -16.19 11.48 -0.89
C THR A 114 -16.46 11.05 0.55
N ARG A 115 -15.97 9.87 0.94
CA ARG A 115 -16.21 9.28 2.27
C ARG A 115 -15.06 9.46 3.26
N ALA A 116 -13.86 9.79 2.77
CA ALA A 116 -12.69 10.00 3.61
C ALA A 116 -12.82 11.30 4.45
N ALA A 117 -12.37 11.24 5.69
CA ALA A 117 -12.21 12.40 6.56
C ALA A 117 -10.85 13.10 6.34
N SER A 118 -10.66 14.27 6.92
CA SER A 118 -9.44 15.07 6.72
C SER A 118 -8.15 14.44 7.23
N ASP A 119 -8.22 13.46 8.12
CA ASP A 119 -7.09 12.69 8.64
C ASP A 119 -6.92 11.33 7.94
N GLN A 120 -7.66 11.13 6.83
CA GLN A 120 -7.69 9.86 6.10
C GLN A 120 -7.24 10.02 4.65
N GLN A 121 -6.82 8.92 4.06
CA GLN A 121 -6.51 8.74 2.65
C GLN A 121 -7.26 7.54 2.10
N VAL A 122 -7.37 7.44 0.79
CA VAL A 122 -7.97 6.29 0.11
C VAL A 122 -6.85 5.36 -0.33
N GLY A 123 -6.82 4.16 0.24
CA GLY A 123 -5.92 3.09 -0.16
C GLY A 123 -6.57 2.18 -1.20
N PHE A 124 -5.76 1.58 -2.06
CA PHE A 124 -6.22 0.60 -3.04
C PHE A 124 -5.20 -0.51 -3.28
N ARG A 125 -5.70 -1.63 -3.76
CA ARG A 125 -4.91 -2.73 -4.32
C ARG A 125 -5.66 -3.34 -5.50
N VAL A 126 -4.92 -3.72 -6.54
CA VAL A 126 -5.45 -4.43 -7.73
C VAL A 126 -4.55 -5.61 -8.02
N VAL A 127 -5.16 -6.77 -8.20
CA VAL A 127 -4.49 -7.99 -8.65
C VAL A 127 -4.54 -8.04 -10.17
N GLN A 128 -3.40 -8.19 -10.79
CA GLN A 128 -3.34 -8.32 -12.25
C GLN A 128 -3.61 -9.77 -12.66
N PRO A 129 -4.60 -10.03 -13.54
CA PRO A 129 -4.89 -11.37 -14.01
C PRO A 129 -3.68 -12.01 -14.69
N GLY A 130 -3.32 -13.22 -14.27
CA GLY A 130 -2.19 -13.97 -14.82
C GLY A 130 -0.81 -13.56 -14.31
N MET A 131 -0.73 -12.58 -13.42
CA MET A 131 0.50 -12.19 -12.74
C MET A 131 0.29 -12.31 -11.22
N SER A 132 1.34 -12.71 -10.51
CA SER A 132 1.38 -12.61 -9.05
C SER A 132 1.62 -11.16 -8.58
N GLU A 133 1.58 -10.21 -9.49
CA GLU A 133 1.86 -8.80 -9.20
C GLU A 133 0.62 -8.08 -8.67
N LEU A 134 0.83 -7.41 -7.56
CA LEU A 134 -0.16 -6.61 -6.87
C LEU A 134 0.20 -5.12 -7.02
N THR A 135 -0.59 -4.37 -7.77
CA THR A 135 -0.48 -2.91 -7.77
C THR A 135 -1.25 -2.37 -6.57
N LYS A 136 -0.55 -1.69 -5.68
CA LYS A 136 -1.15 -1.03 -4.51
C LYS A 136 -0.73 0.43 -4.44
N GLY A 137 -1.53 1.24 -3.79
CA GLY A 137 -1.23 2.65 -3.60
C GLY A 137 -2.22 3.34 -2.70
N SER A 138 -2.00 4.62 -2.52
CA SER A 138 -2.94 5.49 -1.80
C SER A 138 -3.04 6.85 -2.46
N LEU A 139 -4.15 7.54 -2.23
CA LEU A 139 -4.38 8.87 -2.73
C LEU A 139 -5.09 9.75 -1.70
N TYR A 140 -4.80 11.03 -1.75
CA TYR A 140 -5.46 12.07 -0.97
C TYR A 140 -5.43 13.40 -1.73
N VAL A 141 -6.27 14.33 -1.32
CA VAL A 141 -6.27 15.70 -1.86
C VAL A 141 -5.71 16.65 -0.81
N TYR A 142 -4.79 17.51 -1.23
CA TYR A 142 -4.27 18.58 -0.39
C TYR A 142 -4.25 19.90 -1.18
N GLY A 143 -4.87 20.93 -0.61
CA GLY A 143 -5.15 22.15 -1.36
C GLY A 143 -6.02 21.87 -2.59
N GLN A 144 -5.51 22.17 -3.77
CA GLN A 144 -6.18 21.92 -5.06
C GLN A 144 -5.54 20.77 -5.85
N SER A 145 -4.66 20.01 -5.22
CA SER A 145 -3.89 18.95 -5.89
C SER A 145 -4.27 17.57 -5.35
N LEU A 146 -4.39 16.61 -6.27
CA LEU A 146 -4.52 15.21 -5.96
C LEU A 146 -3.12 14.58 -5.91
N TYR A 147 -2.80 13.95 -4.81
CA TYR A 147 -1.56 13.21 -4.61
C TYR A 147 -1.84 11.72 -4.69
N LEU A 148 -1.12 11.03 -5.55
CA LEU A 148 -1.19 9.59 -5.74
C LEU A 148 0.18 8.98 -5.46
N THR A 149 0.23 8.06 -4.52
CA THR A 149 1.42 7.26 -4.21
C THR A 149 1.20 5.83 -4.70
N VAL A 150 2.05 5.38 -5.60
CA VAL A 150 2.12 3.99 -6.03
C VAL A 150 3.52 3.50 -5.65
N PRO A 151 3.67 2.74 -4.55
CA PRO A 151 4.95 2.17 -4.19
C PRO A 151 5.42 1.26 -5.33
N TRP A 152 6.61 1.53 -5.82
CA TRP A 152 7.23 0.73 -6.86
C TRP A 152 7.51 -0.67 -6.32
N LEU A 153 6.81 -1.67 -6.82
CA LEU A 153 7.26 -3.04 -6.71
C LEU A 153 8.34 -3.24 -7.76
N ILE A 154 9.59 -3.29 -7.33
CA ILE A 154 10.68 -3.79 -8.18
C ILE A 154 10.28 -5.21 -8.54
N PRO A 155 10.06 -5.55 -9.83
CA PRO A 155 9.91 -6.94 -10.20
C PRO A 155 11.18 -7.63 -9.72
N LEU A 156 11.02 -8.61 -8.83
CA LEU A 156 12.11 -9.51 -8.48
C LEU A 156 12.51 -10.16 -9.80
N SER A 157 13.60 -9.66 -10.37
CA SER A 157 14.24 -10.26 -11.52
C SER A 157 14.48 -11.73 -11.16
N GLY A 158 13.64 -12.61 -11.68
CA GLY A 158 13.90 -14.03 -11.60
C GLY A 158 15.25 -14.27 -12.24
N ASN A 159 16.23 -14.63 -11.44
CA ASN A 159 17.45 -15.21 -11.93
C ASN A 159 17.03 -16.46 -12.72
N GLY A 160 16.90 -16.27 -14.03
CA GLY A 160 16.89 -17.40 -14.95
C GLY A 160 18.22 -18.12 -14.84
N ALA A 161 18.15 -19.35 -14.46
CA ALA A 161 19.23 -20.31 -14.59
C ALA A 161 19.50 -20.60 -16.06
#